data_c2baf1d761df6d611013771ac47d1372
#
_entry.id   c2baf1d761df6d611013771ac47d1372
#
_cell.length_a   1.000
_cell.length_b   1.000
_cell.length_c   1.000
_cell.angle_alpha   90.00
_cell.angle_beta   90.00
_cell.angle_gamma   90.00
#
_symmetry.space_group_name_H-M   'P 1'
#
loop_
_entity.id
_entity.type
_entity.pdbx_description
1 polymer ?
#
loop_
_entity_poly.entity_id
_entity_poly.type
_entity_poly.pdbx_seq_one_letter_code
_entity_poly.pdbx_strand_id
1 'polypeptide(L)'
;MTKTILITGTSSGIGKATVLAFAKMGWNVAATQRTPEKEQDFTIYPNVKLYALDVTSLESIQHAFTQVQKDFGKIEVVVNNAGYGVDGAFEEMSDEIIEKQFDTNVFGLMRITREAIKLMRPTGGGRIIQISSMGGKITFPLYSIYHATKFAVEGFTESLHYEVAQFNIQLKLVEPGPIVTDFYGRSRQFVKPITTKSYDGFIDKFNTAAEKVMKDAEGPEVVAKMIYKSATDNSNQMRYAVGKPGPMLLMLRKLLSDKLYFLMVRKSYNL
;
A
#
# COMPACT_ATOMS: atom_id res chain seq x y z
N MET A 1 25.43 -9.97 9.97
CA MET A 1 24.19 -10.78 9.83
C MET A 1 23.40 -10.26 8.65
N THR A 2 22.76 -11.11 7.88
CA THR A 2 21.88 -10.74 6.77
C THR A 2 20.61 -10.09 7.34
N LYS A 3 20.20 -8.95 6.77
CA LYS A 3 18.98 -8.24 7.21
C LYS A 3 17.73 -8.97 6.74
N THR A 4 16.66 -8.90 7.54
CA THR A 4 15.38 -9.53 7.26
C THR A 4 14.29 -8.50 7.01
N ILE A 5 13.50 -8.74 5.97
CA ILE A 5 12.31 -7.95 5.65
C ILE A 5 11.06 -8.85 5.63
N LEU A 6 9.97 -8.37 6.25
CA LEU A 6 8.63 -8.98 6.13
C LEU A 6 7.76 -8.10 5.24
N ILE A 7 7.11 -8.69 4.24
CA ILE A 7 6.28 -7.99 3.26
C ILE A 7 4.89 -8.62 3.24
N THR A 8 3.84 -7.81 3.42
CA THR A 8 2.46 -8.30 3.34
C THR A 8 1.89 -8.16 1.92
N GLY A 9 1.07 -9.15 1.49
CA GLY A 9 0.39 -9.11 0.19
C GLY A 9 1.33 -9.29 -1.00
N THR A 10 2.09 -10.37 -1.01
CA THR A 10 3.17 -10.62 -1.99
C THR A 10 2.75 -11.43 -3.21
N SER A 11 1.49 -11.83 -3.33
CA SER A 11 1.02 -12.68 -4.44
C SER A 11 1.02 -12.00 -5.81
N SER A 12 1.13 -10.68 -5.89
CA SER A 12 1.16 -9.93 -7.16
C SER A 12 1.65 -8.49 -6.98
N GLY A 13 1.75 -7.76 -8.07
CA GLY A 13 1.96 -6.31 -8.13
C GLY A 13 3.17 -5.82 -7.33
N ILE A 14 2.97 -4.75 -6.57
CA ILE A 14 4.04 -4.09 -5.80
C ILE A 14 4.69 -5.05 -4.80
N GLY A 15 3.88 -5.86 -4.08
CA GLY A 15 4.39 -6.80 -3.09
C GLY A 15 5.34 -7.83 -3.72
N LYS A 16 4.93 -8.45 -4.82
CA LYS A 16 5.74 -9.40 -5.57
C LYS A 16 7.04 -8.78 -6.11
N ALA A 17 6.94 -7.61 -6.73
CA ALA A 17 8.12 -6.89 -7.23
C ALA A 17 9.08 -6.52 -6.08
N THR A 18 8.54 -6.19 -4.90
CA THR A 18 9.35 -5.88 -3.71
C THR A 18 10.09 -7.13 -3.20
N VAL A 19 9.43 -8.30 -3.13
CA VAL A 19 10.10 -9.57 -2.78
C VAL A 19 11.30 -9.81 -3.68
N LEU A 20 11.08 -9.75 -5.00
CA LEU A 20 12.14 -9.98 -5.99
C LEU A 20 13.30 -8.97 -5.88
N ALA A 21 12.99 -7.71 -5.62
CA ALA A 21 14.01 -6.67 -5.44
C ALA A 21 14.89 -6.95 -4.22
N PHE A 22 14.31 -7.26 -3.06
CA PHE A 22 15.07 -7.52 -1.84
C PHE A 22 15.82 -8.88 -1.89
N ALA A 23 15.20 -9.90 -2.49
CA ALA A 23 15.85 -11.20 -2.68
C ALA A 23 17.14 -11.08 -3.49
N LYS A 24 17.11 -10.34 -4.62
CA LYS A 24 18.29 -10.07 -5.46
C LYS A 24 19.37 -9.27 -4.74
N MET A 25 19.01 -8.47 -3.73
CA MET A 25 19.95 -7.70 -2.92
C MET A 25 20.47 -8.47 -1.70
N GLY A 26 20.18 -9.78 -1.62
CA GLY A 26 20.72 -10.69 -0.60
C GLY A 26 20.06 -10.57 0.78
N TRP A 27 18.88 -9.94 0.90
CA TRP A 27 18.13 -9.91 2.14
C TRP A 27 17.39 -11.23 2.39
N ASN A 28 17.22 -11.61 3.64
CA ASN A 28 16.20 -12.60 4.00
C ASN A 28 14.81 -11.98 3.81
N VAL A 29 13.96 -12.63 3.03
CA VAL A 29 12.63 -12.11 2.70
C VAL A 29 11.55 -13.05 3.23
N ALA A 30 10.78 -12.57 4.19
CA ALA A 30 9.53 -13.19 4.61
C ALA A 30 8.39 -12.66 3.73
N ALA A 31 8.07 -13.39 2.67
CA ALA A 31 6.98 -13.07 1.76
C ALA A 31 5.68 -13.62 2.32
N THR A 32 4.67 -12.76 2.57
CA THR A 32 3.43 -13.22 3.20
C THR A 32 2.21 -12.98 2.33
N GLN A 33 1.33 -13.97 2.28
CA GLN A 33 0.08 -13.95 1.52
C GLN A 33 -0.91 -14.96 2.09
N ARG A 34 -2.19 -14.85 1.73
CA ARG A 34 -3.25 -15.72 2.28
C ARG A 34 -3.12 -17.20 1.88
N THR A 35 -2.62 -17.46 0.69
CA THR A 35 -2.50 -18.81 0.09
C THR A 35 -1.09 -19.02 -0.47
N PRO A 36 -0.06 -19.17 0.40
CA PRO A 36 1.34 -19.26 -0.01
C PRO A 36 1.65 -20.51 -0.87
N GLU A 37 0.88 -21.56 -0.75
CA GLU A 37 1.04 -22.81 -1.51
C GLU A 37 0.80 -22.65 -3.02
N LYS A 38 0.19 -21.55 -3.44
CA LYS A 38 -0.05 -21.23 -4.87
C LYS A 38 1.11 -20.48 -5.52
N GLU A 39 2.09 -20.03 -4.73
CA GLU A 39 3.22 -19.23 -5.22
C GLU A 39 4.38 -20.13 -5.63
N GLN A 40 4.90 -19.96 -6.82
CA GLN A 40 6.04 -20.73 -7.35
C GLN A 40 7.20 -19.85 -7.80
N ASP A 41 6.97 -18.57 -8.07
CA ASP A 41 8.00 -17.68 -8.66
C ASP A 41 9.15 -17.38 -7.70
N PHE A 42 8.98 -17.61 -6.40
CA PHE A 42 10.02 -17.38 -5.38
C PHE A 42 10.90 -18.60 -5.12
N THR A 43 10.57 -19.77 -5.65
CA THR A 43 11.30 -21.04 -5.39
C THR A 43 12.78 -21.02 -5.80
N ILE A 44 13.13 -20.15 -6.76
CA ILE A 44 14.51 -19.98 -7.22
C ILE A 44 15.38 -19.10 -6.27
N TYR A 45 14.77 -18.47 -5.27
CA TYR A 45 15.46 -17.60 -4.32
C TYR A 45 15.57 -18.26 -2.94
N PRO A 46 16.74 -18.83 -2.56
CA PRO A 46 16.90 -19.57 -1.30
C PRO A 46 16.75 -18.69 -0.04
N ASN A 47 16.85 -17.39 -0.20
CA ASN A 47 16.68 -16.37 0.85
C ASN A 47 15.25 -15.86 0.97
N VAL A 48 14.28 -16.43 0.23
CA VAL A 48 12.86 -16.11 0.34
C VAL A 48 12.12 -17.26 0.99
N LYS A 49 11.35 -16.98 2.03
CA LYS A 49 10.40 -17.92 2.64
C LYS A 49 8.98 -17.37 2.57
N LEU A 50 8.04 -18.26 2.29
CA LEU A 50 6.62 -17.96 2.19
C LEU A 50 5.90 -18.27 3.51
N TYR A 51 5.02 -17.39 3.94
CA TYR A 51 4.20 -17.57 5.14
C TYR A 51 2.73 -17.24 4.86
N ALA A 52 1.82 -18.04 5.42
CA ALA A 52 0.41 -17.71 5.41
C ALA A 52 0.14 -16.52 6.34
N LEU A 53 -0.48 -15.46 5.81
CA LEU A 53 -0.86 -14.29 6.59
C LEU A 53 -2.09 -13.61 5.98
N ASP A 54 -3.15 -13.52 6.79
CA ASP A 54 -4.31 -12.67 6.53
C ASP A 54 -4.25 -11.46 7.48
N VAL A 55 -4.18 -10.25 6.91
CA VAL A 55 -4.09 -9.02 7.72
C VAL A 55 -5.36 -8.72 8.51
N THR A 56 -6.48 -9.36 8.19
CA THR A 56 -7.75 -9.22 8.91
C THR A 56 -7.83 -10.14 10.14
N SER A 57 -6.94 -11.14 10.26
CA SER A 57 -6.88 -12.10 11.39
C SER A 57 -5.66 -11.83 12.27
N LEU A 58 -5.91 -11.43 13.54
CA LEU A 58 -4.82 -11.22 14.50
C LEU A 58 -4.04 -12.50 14.78
N GLU A 59 -4.72 -13.64 14.86
CA GLU A 59 -4.09 -14.96 15.07
C GLU A 59 -3.13 -15.30 13.91
N SER A 60 -3.58 -15.12 12.65
CA SER A 60 -2.76 -15.34 11.47
C SER A 60 -1.52 -14.45 11.47
N ILE A 61 -1.67 -13.18 11.85
CA ILE A 61 -0.56 -12.23 11.96
C ILE A 61 0.46 -12.71 13.00
N GLN A 62 0.02 -13.02 14.22
CA GLN A 62 0.89 -13.45 15.32
C GLN A 62 1.62 -14.75 14.99
N HIS A 63 0.92 -15.70 14.37
CA HIS A 63 1.53 -16.95 13.91
C HIS A 63 2.64 -16.68 12.89
N ALA A 64 2.36 -15.88 11.85
CA ALA A 64 3.35 -15.56 10.82
C ALA A 64 4.59 -14.87 11.40
N PHE A 65 4.42 -13.85 12.26
CA PHE A 65 5.52 -13.15 12.90
C PHE A 65 6.38 -14.10 13.76
N THR A 66 5.76 -15.01 14.51
CA THR A 66 6.46 -16.01 15.31
C THR A 66 7.30 -16.95 14.43
N GLN A 67 6.74 -17.42 13.31
CA GLN A 67 7.47 -18.29 12.38
C GLN A 67 8.63 -17.55 11.71
N VAL A 68 8.42 -16.30 11.28
CA VAL A 68 9.49 -15.48 10.68
C VAL A 68 10.62 -15.25 11.68
N GLN A 69 10.29 -14.94 12.95
CA GLN A 69 11.28 -14.74 14.00
C GLN A 69 12.07 -16.03 14.29
N LYS A 70 11.42 -17.19 14.29
CA LYS A 70 12.08 -18.49 14.44
C LYS A 70 13.04 -18.77 13.30
N ASP A 71 12.66 -18.44 12.06
CA ASP A 71 13.43 -18.76 10.86
C ASP A 71 14.59 -17.81 10.58
N PHE A 72 14.41 -16.51 10.86
CA PHE A 72 15.36 -15.47 10.49
C PHE A 72 15.88 -14.64 11.67
N GLY A 73 15.30 -14.81 12.87
CA GLY A 73 15.64 -14.02 14.04
C GLY A 73 15.05 -12.62 13.99
N LYS A 74 15.91 -11.59 13.95
CA LYS A 74 15.48 -10.20 13.93
C LYS A 74 14.80 -9.84 12.61
N ILE A 75 13.73 -9.01 12.68
CA ILE A 75 13.08 -8.38 11.53
C ILE A 75 13.46 -6.90 11.54
N GLU A 76 14.28 -6.47 10.56
CA GLU A 76 14.73 -5.08 10.44
C GLU A 76 13.70 -4.19 9.75
N VAL A 77 12.93 -4.75 8.81
CA VAL A 77 11.96 -3.99 8.01
C VAL A 77 10.64 -4.74 7.91
N VAL A 78 9.54 -4.03 8.12
CA VAL A 78 8.18 -4.52 7.81
C VAL A 78 7.56 -3.62 6.76
N VAL A 79 7.01 -4.21 5.69
CA VAL A 79 6.29 -3.50 4.63
C VAL A 79 4.83 -3.87 4.66
N ASN A 80 4.00 -2.93 5.04
CA ASN A 80 2.55 -3.03 4.97
C ASN A 80 2.09 -2.69 3.55
N ASN A 81 2.07 -3.72 2.69
CA ASN A 81 1.68 -3.59 1.29
C ASN A 81 0.29 -4.18 1.01
N ALA A 82 -0.18 -5.14 1.80
CA ALA A 82 -1.49 -5.75 1.60
C ALA A 82 -2.61 -4.70 1.58
N GLY A 83 -3.42 -4.72 0.54
CA GLY A 83 -4.52 -3.79 0.35
C GLY A 83 -5.15 -3.95 -1.04
N TYR A 84 -6.32 -3.36 -1.21
CA TYR A 84 -7.05 -3.36 -2.48
C TYR A 84 -7.84 -2.06 -2.63
N GLY A 85 -8.40 -1.81 -3.82
CA GLY A 85 -9.21 -0.64 -4.10
C GLY A 85 -10.66 -0.97 -4.36
N VAL A 86 -11.56 -0.19 -3.76
CA VAL A 86 -12.97 -0.14 -4.14
C VAL A 86 -13.25 1.19 -4.80
N ASP A 87 -13.91 1.18 -5.93
CA ASP A 87 -14.38 2.37 -6.62
C ASP A 87 -15.80 2.18 -7.16
N GLY A 88 -16.50 3.28 -7.35
CA GLY A 88 -17.88 3.33 -7.78
C GLY A 88 -18.66 4.48 -7.14
N ALA A 89 -19.95 4.56 -7.44
CA ALA A 89 -20.83 5.54 -6.82
C ALA A 89 -21.05 5.19 -5.34
N PHE A 90 -20.77 6.13 -4.44
CA PHE A 90 -20.79 5.87 -3.00
C PHE A 90 -22.15 5.39 -2.49
N GLU A 91 -23.25 5.94 -2.97
CA GLU A 91 -24.59 5.57 -2.52
C GLU A 91 -25.01 4.14 -2.90
N GLU A 92 -24.27 3.50 -3.81
CA GLU A 92 -24.46 2.10 -4.21
C GLU A 92 -23.54 1.13 -3.46
N MET A 93 -22.68 1.63 -2.57
CA MET A 93 -21.77 0.80 -1.79
C MET A 93 -22.47 0.30 -0.52
N SER A 94 -22.52 -1.01 -0.31
CA SER A 94 -23.05 -1.57 0.93
C SER A 94 -22.07 -1.36 2.09
N ASP A 95 -22.59 -1.40 3.32
CA ASP A 95 -21.78 -1.27 4.55
C ASP A 95 -20.70 -2.36 4.60
N GLU A 96 -21.00 -3.60 4.15
CA GLU A 96 -20.04 -4.70 4.14
C GLU A 96 -18.85 -4.42 3.20
N ILE A 97 -19.08 -3.77 2.07
CA ILE A 97 -18.01 -3.37 1.14
C ILE A 97 -17.11 -2.32 1.81
N ILE A 98 -17.72 -1.34 2.48
CA ILE A 98 -17.01 -0.27 3.18
C ILE A 98 -16.18 -0.85 4.33
N GLU A 99 -16.81 -1.64 5.20
CA GLU A 99 -16.16 -2.28 6.36
C GLU A 99 -14.98 -3.15 5.94
N LYS A 100 -15.17 -4.00 4.92
CA LYS A 100 -14.11 -4.88 4.40
C LYS A 100 -12.91 -4.10 3.84
N GLN A 101 -13.17 -2.97 3.17
CA GLN A 101 -12.09 -2.11 2.68
C GLN A 101 -11.30 -1.50 3.83
N PHE A 102 -11.99 -0.99 4.87
CA PHE A 102 -11.33 -0.46 6.06
C PHE A 102 -10.63 -1.55 6.86
N ASP A 103 -11.24 -2.72 7.03
CA ASP A 103 -10.63 -3.83 7.79
C ASP A 103 -9.30 -4.27 7.16
N THR A 104 -9.24 -4.35 5.83
CA THR A 104 -7.99 -4.71 5.14
C THR A 104 -6.98 -3.56 5.12
N ASN A 105 -7.38 -2.39 4.60
CA ASN A 105 -6.43 -1.31 4.27
C ASN A 105 -5.99 -0.49 5.48
N VAL A 106 -6.81 -0.44 6.54
CA VAL A 106 -6.55 0.40 7.73
C VAL A 106 -6.32 -0.49 8.95
N PHE A 107 -7.31 -1.25 9.38
CA PHE A 107 -7.19 -2.03 10.62
C PHE A 107 -6.16 -3.16 10.48
N GLY A 108 -6.08 -3.82 9.33
CA GLY A 108 -5.07 -4.83 9.03
C GLY A 108 -3.65 -4.25 9.10
N LEU A 109 -3.44 -3.12 8.44
CA LEU A 109 -2.18 -2.37 8.52
C LEU A 109 -1.82 -1.98 9.96
N MET A 110 -2.80 -1.51 10.75
CA MET A 110 -2.60 -1.16 12.17
C MET A 110 -2.25 -2.38 13.02
N ARG A 111 -2.89 -3.55 12.79
CA ARG A 111 -2.58 -4.81 13.47
C ARG A 111 -1.14 -5.25 13.20
N ILE A 112 -0.73 -5.29 11.92
CA ILE A 112 0.65 -5.61 11.51
C ILE A 112 1.65 -4.64 12.14
N THR A 113 1.36 -3.33 12.08
CA THR A 113 2.23 -2.29 12.67
C THR A 113 2.41 -2.49 14.16
N ARG A 114 1.35 -2.83 14.90
CA ARG A 114 1.39 -3.10 16.34
C ARG A 114 2.29 -4.30 16.67
N GLU A 115 2.18 -5.39 15.94
CA GLU A 115 3.04 -6.57 16.16
C GLU A 115 4.49 -6.27 15.77
N ALA A 116 4.73 -5.53 14.69
CA ALA A 116 6.07 -5.09 14.31
C ALA A 116 6.73 -4.24 15.42
N ILE A 117 6.01 -3.27 16.00
CA ILE A 117 6.53 -2.44 17.10
C ILE A 117 6.91 -3.30 18.31
N LYS A 118 6.07 -4.27 18.69
CA LYS A 118 6.36 -5.17 19.83
C LYS A 118 7.67 -5.94 19.65
N LEU A 119 7.98 -6.36 18.42
CA LEU A 119 9.21 -7.09 18.11
C LEU A 119 10.43 -6.19 17.92
N MET A 120 10.25 -5.01 17.31
CA MET A 120 11.34 -4.10 17.01
C MET A 120 11.84 -3.35 18.25
N ARG A 121 10.93 -2.98 19.16
CA ARG A 121 11.27 -2.23 20.38
C ARG A 121 12.37 -2.88 21.23
N PRO A 122 12.29 -4.18 21.60
CA PRO A 122 13.32 -4.82 22.42
C PRO A 122 14.62 -5.16 21.64
N THR A 123 14.59 -5.09 20.29
CA THR A 123 15.72 -5.49 19.43
C THR A 123 16.50 -4.30 18.85
N GLY A 124 16.31 -3.09 19.41
CA GLY A 124 17.04 -1.88 19.02
C GLY A 124 16.45 -1.13 17.83
N GLY A 125 15.14 -1.32 17.58
CA GLY A 125 14.41 -0.60 16.56
C GLY A 125 14.39 -1.30 15.18
N GLY A 126 13.89 -0.56 14.18
CA GLY A 126 13.71 -1.03 12.81
C GLY A 126 12.97 -0.01 11.94
N ARG A 127 12.47 -0.48 10.81
CA ARG A 127 11.67 0.37 9.90
C ARG A 127 10.33 -0.27 9.57
N ILE A 128 9.28 0.53 9.59
CA ILE A 128 7.95 0.12 9.14
C ILE A 128 7.58 1.01 7.96
N ILE A 129 7.35 0.39 6.81
CA ILE A 129 7.04 1.06 5.55
C ILE A 129 5.57 0.82 5.23
N GLN A 130 4.79 1.88 5.20
CA GLN A 130 3.38 1.85 4.84
C GLN A 130 3.23 2.14 3.35
N ILE A 131 2.60 1.26 2.60
CA ILE A 131 2.24 1.55 1.22
C ILE A 131 0.93 2.33 1.23
N SER A 132 1.08 3.65 1.17
CA SER A 132 -0.02 4.58 1.01
C SER A 132 -0.43 4.68 -0.47
N SER A 133 -0.67 5.86 -0.94
CA SER A 133 -0.96 6.24 -2.33
C SER A 133 -0.86 7.76 -2.44
N MET A 134 -0.66 8.29 -3.63
CA MET A 134 -0.99 9.70 -3.86
C MET A 134 -2.43 10.01 -3.42
N GLY A 135 -3.33 9.01 -3.51
CA GLY A 135 -4.71 9.06 -3.03
C GLY A 135 -4.88 9.18 -1.52
N GLY A 136 -3.81 9.19 -0.72
CA GLY A 136 -3.80 9.57 0.70
C GLY A 136 -3.62 11.06 0.95
N LYS A 137 -3.37 11.86 -0.09
CA LYS A 137 -3.16 13.31 -0.03
C LYS A 137 -4.01 14.09 -1.03
N ILE A 138 -4.44 13.45 -2.10
CA ILE A 138 -5.28 14.01 -3.16
C ILE A 138 -6.42 13.06 -3.46
N THR A 139 -7.50 13.58 -4.07
CA THR A 139 -8.70 12.78 -4.33
C THR A 139 -9.10 12.86 -5.79
N PHE A 140 -9.73 11.79 -6.26
CA PHE A 140 -10.29 11.65 -7.60
C PHE A 140 -11.73 11.11 -7.52
N PRO A 141 -12.56 11.32 -8.56
CA PRO A 141 -13.92 10.79 -8.59
C PRO A 141 -13.99 9.27 -8.37
N LEU A 142 -15.10 8.80 -7.85
CA LEU A 142 -15.46 7.38 -7.64
C LEU A 142 -14.59 6.59 -6.63
N TYR A 143 -13.52 7.16 -6.08
CA TYR A 143 -12.63 6.51 -5.11
C TYR A 143 -12.84 6.96 -3.66
N SER A 144 -14.02 7.46 -3.29
CA SER A 144 -14.27 8.06 -1.97
C SER A 144 -13.81 7.19 -0.80
N ILE A 145 -14.20 5.90 -0.79
CA ILE A 145 -13.85 4.96 0.29
C ILE A 145 -12.36 4.60 0.26
N TYR A 146 -11.80 4.34 -0.93
CA TYR A 146 -10.37 4.06 -1.06
C TYR A 146 -9.52 5.24 -0.57
N HIS A 147 -9.84 6.46 -0.98
CA HIS A 147 -9.16 7.67 -0.49
C HIS A 147 -9.28 7.81 1.02
N ALA A 148 -10.47 7.59 1.59
CA ALA A 148 -10.67 7.63 3.03
C ALA A 148 -9.71 6.67 3.77
N THR A 149 -9.53 5.44 3.27
CA THR A 149 -8.57 4.49 3.86
C THR A 149 -7.12 4.97 3.75
N LYS A 150 -6.74 5.57 2.61
CA LYS A 150 -5.35 6.05 2.42
C LYS A 150 -5.07 7.32 3.21
N PHE A 151 -6.03 8.24 3.35
CA PHE A 151 -5.92 9.38 4.28
C PHE A 151 -5.79 8.90 5.74
N ALA A 152 -6.55 7.87 6.13
CA ALA A 152 -6.42 7.28 7.46
C ALA A 152 -5.01 6.72 7.71
N VAL A 153 -4.42 6.02 6.73
CA VAL A 153 -3.05 5.50 6.81
C VAL A 153 -2.03 6.64 6.96
N GLU A 154 -2.18 7.74 6.22
CA GLU A 154 -1.31 8.91 6.31
C GLU A 154 -1.35 9.53 7.73
N GLY A 155 -2.55 9.86 8.21
CA GLY A 155 -2.71 10.49 9.54
C GLY A 155 -2.28 9.57 10.67
N PHE A 156 -2.61 8.26 10.60
CA PHE A 156 -2.15 7.26 11.55
C PHE A 156 -0.62 7.19 11.62
N THR A 157 0.04 7.12 10.47
CA THR A 157 1.49 6.98 10.39
C THR A 157 2.20 8.23 10.91
N GLU A 158 1.69 9.41 10.57
CA GLU A 158 2.25 10.69 11.01
C GLU A 158 2.15 10.87 12.53
N SER A 159 1.02 10.51 13.12
CA SER A 159 0.85 10.55 14.58
C SER A 159 1.72 9.52 15.29
N LEU A 160 1.71 8.27 14.83
CA LEU A 160 2.47 7.19 15.44
C LEU A 160 3.99 7.41 15.39
N HIS A 161 4.49 8.18 14.40
CA HIS A 161 5.89 8.51 14.28
C HIS A 161 6.48 9.11 15.59
N TYR A 162 5.75 10.01 16.22
CA TYR A 162 6.19 10.63 17.47
C TYR A 162 6.28 9.63 18.64
N GLU A 163 5.38 8.64 18.66
CA GLU A 163 5.32 7.65 19.74
C GLU A 163 6.50 6.66 19.67
N VAL A 164 6.89 6.23 18.47
CA VAL A 164 7.85 5.13 18.27
C VAL A 164 9.29 5.60 18.04
N ALA A 165 9.50 6.90 17.81
CA ALA A 165 10.85 7.47 17.58
C ALA A 165 11.81 7.17 18.74
N GLN A 166 11.33 7.20 19.99
CA GLN A 166 12.11 6.87 21.20
C GLN A 166 12.64 5.43 21.21
N PHE A 167 12.07 4.53 20.43
CA PHE A 167 12.49 3.13 20.30
C PHE A 167 13.37 2.88 19.06
N ASN A 168 13.85 3.95 18.41
CA ASN A 168 14.60 3.86 17.15
C ASN A 168 13.82 3.12 16.03
N ILE A 169 12.48 3.26 16.05
CA ILE A 169 11.61 2.72 14.99
C ILE A 169 11.25 3.87 14.05
N GLN A 170 11.63 3.72 12.78
CA GLN A 170 11.34 4.72 11.74
C GLN A 170 10.09 4.32 10.95
N LEU A 171 9.15 5.23 10.83
CA LEU A 171 7.98 5.07 9.97
C LEU A 171 8.23 5.77 8.63
N LYS A 172 7.93 5.06 7.54
CA LYS A 172 8.05 5.55 6.18
C LYS A 172 6.72 5.36 5.44
N LEU A 173 6.41 6.29 4.55
CA LEU A 173 5.24 6.24 3.67
C LEU A 173 5.74 6.23 2.22
N VAL A 174 5.39 5.20 1.47
CA VAL A 174 5.56 5.21 0.01
C VAL A 174 4.21 5.56 -0.59
N GLU A 175 4.19 6.58 -1.43
CA GLU A 175 2.99 7.17 -2.04
C GLU A 175 2.99 6.93 -3.56
N PRO A 176 2.58 5.73 -4.03
CA PRO A 176 2.51 5.45 -5.46
C PRO A 176 1.46 6.32 -6.17
N GLY A 177 1.80 6.75 -7.39
CA GLY A 177 0.84 7.19 -8.39
C GLY A 177 0.16 6.01 -9.07
N PRO A 178 -0.39 6.18 -10.29
CA PRO A 178 -0.90 5.08 -11.10
C PRO A 178 0.25 4.12 -11.44
N ILE A 179 0.05 2.83 -11.16
CA ILE A 179 1.04 1.77 -11.41
C ILE A 179 0.34 0.62 -12.11
N VAL A 180 0.92 0.11 -13.19
CA VAL A 180 0.41 -1.06 -13.91
C VAL A 180 0.62 -2.30 -13.02
N THR A 181 -0.45 -2.74 -12.39
CA THR A 181 -0.49 -3.90 -11.50
C THR A 181 -1.86 -4.56 -11.59
N ASP A 182 -2.01 -5.73 -10.98
CA ASP A 182 -3.33 -6.37 -10.78
C ASP A 182 -4.30 -5.52 -9.92
N PHE A 183 -3.86 -4.36 -9.42
CA PHE A 183 -4.72 -3.44 -8.69
C PHE A 183 -5.90 -2.97 -9.54
N TYR A 184 -5.69 -2.72 -10.83
CA TYR A 184 -6.74 -2.35 -11.78
C TYR A 184 -7.48 -3.56 -12.38
N GLY A 185 -7.10 -4.79 -11.97
CA GLY A 185 -7.74 -6.05 -12.35
C GLY A 185 -8.28 -6.77 -11.11
N ARG A 186 -7.56 -7.80 -10.66
CA ARG A 186 -7.98 -8.70 -9.56
C ARG A 186 -8.13 -8.00 -8.19
N SER A 187 -7.34 -6.95 -7.91
CA SER A 187 -7.36 -6.22 -6.64
C SER A 187 -8.19 -4.93 -6.68
N ARG A 188 -9.00 -4.74 -7.73
CA ARG A 188 -9.98 -3.68 -7.83
C ARG A 188 -11.39 -4.28 -7.75
N GLN A 189 -12.21 -3.71 -6.90
CA GLN A 189 -13.63 -4.00 -6.85
C GLN A 189 -14.41 -2.77 -7.34
N PHE A 190 -14.90 -2.82 -8.58
CA PHE A 190 -15.79 -1.81 -9.09
C PHE A 190 -17.23 -2.10 -8.67
N VAL A 191 -17.86 -1.15 -7.97
CA VAL A 191 -19.28 -1.22 -7.58
C VAL A 191 -20.10 -0.59 -8.67
N LYS A 192 -20.74 -1.44 -9.49
CA LYS A 192 -21.63 -0.99 -10.55
C LYS A 192 -22.96 -0.51 -9.93
N PRO A 193 -23.45 0.69 -10.30
CA PRO A 193 -24.78 1.11 -9.88
C PRO A 193 -25.85 0.16 -10.42
N ILE A 194 -26.76 -0.26 -9.54
CA ILE A 194 -27.89 -1.15 -9.87
C ILE A 194 -29.24 -0.48 -9.64
N THR A 195 -29.30 0.50 -8.72
CA THR A 195 -30.54 1.17 -8.34
C THR A 195 -30.86 2.36 -9.25
N THR A 196 -29.86 2.93 -9.92
CA THR A 196 -30.00 4.12 -10.76
C THR A 196 -29.06 4.13 -11.96
N LYS A 197 -29.50 4.74 -13.06
CA LYS A 197 -28.66 5.07 -14.22
C LYS A 197 -28.05 6.47 -14.16
N SER A 198 -28.31 7.22 -13.10
CA SER A 198 -27.88 8.61 -12.97
C SER A 198 -26.37 8.80 -13.03
N TYR A 199 -25.59 7.75 -12.72
CA TYR A 199 -24.12 7.78 -12.75
C TYR A 199 -23.50 7.28 -14.06
N ASP A 200 -24.26 6.72 -15.01
CA ASP A 200 -23.69 6.09 -16.22
C ASP A 200 -22.78 7.05 -16.98
N GLY A 201 -23.27 8.23 -17.34
CA GLY A 201 -22.46 9.21 -18.07
C GLY A 201 -21.28 9.78 -17.27
N PHE A 202 -21.34 9.78 -15.94
CA PHE A 202 -20.24 10.16 -15.08
C PHE A 202 -19.16 9.07 -15.05
N ILE A 203 -19.58 7.82 -14.95
CA ILE A 203 -18.70 6.65 -14.97
C ILE A 203 -17.97 6.53 -16.31
N ASP A 204 -18.65 6.77 -17.43
CA ASP A 204 -18.06 6.74 -18.77
C ASP A 204 -16.94 7.77 -18.93
N LYS A 205 -17.19 9.01 -18.46
CA LYS A 205 -16.16 10.06 -18.45
C LYS A 205 -14.97 9.68 -17.58
N PHE A 206 -15.24 9.12 -16.40
CA PHE A 206 -14.22 8.66 -15.50
C PHE A 206 -13.36 7.56 -16.14
N ASN A 207 -13.97 6.51 -16.71
CA ASN A 207 -13.26 5.41 -17.35
C ASN A 207 -12.38 5.91 -18.50
N THR A 208 -12.91 6.79 -19.35
CA THR A 208 -12.14 7.40 -20.46
C THR A 208 -10.90 8.16 -19.95
N ALA A 209 -11.02 8.89 -18.86
CA ALA A 209 -9.90 9.61 -18.27
C ALA A 209 -8.90 8.66 -17.61
N ALA A 210 -9.38 7.65 -16.88
CA ALA A 210 -8.55 6.63 -16.23
C ALA A 210 -7.71 5.82 -17.24
N GLU A 211 -8.30 5.43 -18.38
CA GLU A 211 -7.58 4.74 -19.45
C GLU A 211 -6.41 5.56 -20.00
N LYS A 212 -6.59 6.87 -20.18
CA LYS A 212 -5.50 7.77 -20.62
C LYS A 212 -4.35 7.79 -19.63
N VAL A 213 -4.66 7.87 -18.33
CA VAL A 213 -3.65 7.89 -17.27
C VAL A 213 -2.89 6.56 -17.21
N MET A 214 -3.59 5.44 -17.42
CA MET A 214 -2.98 4.11 -17.37
C MET A 214 -2.07 3.78 -18.56
N LYS A 215 -2.23 4.43 -19.71
CA LYS A 215 -1.34 4.23 -20.87
C LYS A 215 0.12 4.57 -20.58
N ASP A 216 0.34 5.59 -19.74
CA ASP A 216 1.68 6.09 -19.40
C ASP A 216 2.14 5.63 -18.00
N ALA A 217 1.37 4.74 -17.36
CA ALA A 217 1.69 4.26 -16.01
C ALA A 217 2.88 3.29 -16.01
N GLU A 218 3.73 3.44 -15.00
CA GLU A 218 4.93 2.64 -14.81
C GLU A 218 4.61 1.28 -14.15
N GLY A 219 5.51 0.30 -14.29
CA GLY A 219 5.38 -1.01 -13.63
C GLY A 219 5.68 -0.97 -12.12
N PRO A 220 5.37 -2.05 -11.39
CA PRO A 220 5.56 -2.11 -9.92
C PRO A 220 7.03 -2.04 -9.48
N GLU A 221 7.98 -2.26 -10.39
CA GLU A 221 9.41 -2.23 -10.12
C GLU A 221 9.89 -0.86 -9.65
N VAL A 222 9.28 0.23 -10.14
CA VAL A 222 9.65 1.60 -9.70
C VAL A 222 9.28 1.81 -8.25
N VAL A 223 8.15 1.23 -7.80
CA VAL A 223 7.71 1.26 -6.40
C VAL A 223 8.61 0.38 -5.55
N ALA A 224 8.94 -0.83 -6.01
CA ALA A 224 9.86 -1.73 -5.31
C ALA A 224 11.24 -1.09 -5.07
N LYS A 225 11.78 -0.36 -6.05
CA LYS A 225 13.02 0.42 -5.91
C LYS A 225 12.87 1.52 -4.86
N MET A 226 11.72 2.21 -4.81
CA MET A 226 11.46 3.25 -3.82
C MET A 226 11.30 2.67 -2.41
N ILE A 227 10.66 1.50 -2.27
CA ILE A 227 10.58 0.75 -1.02
C ILE A 227 12.00 0.37 -0.56
N TYR A 228 12.84 -0.14 -1.45
CA TYR A 228 14.24 -0.46 -1.13
C TYR A 228 15.01 0.78 -0.66
N LYS A 229 14.87 1.90 -1.36
CA LYS A 229 15.47 3.18 -0.95
C LYS A 229 14.99 3.58 0.45
N SER A 230 13.69 3.58 0.71
CA SER A 230 13.11 3.95 2.01
C SER A 230 13.53 3.00 3.15
N ALA A 231 13.82 1.72 2.81
CA ALA A 231 14.32 0.73 3.75
C ALA A 231 15.80 0.88 4.09
N THR A 232 16.60 1.50 3.21
CA THR A 232 18.07 1.47 3.30
C THR A 232 18.73 2.84 3.44
N ASP A 233 18.02 3.92 3.09
CA ASP A 233 18.59 5.26 3.27
C ASP A 233 18.73 5.63 4.75
N ASN A 234 19.63 6.56 5.02
CA ASN A 234 19.86 7.06 6.39
C ASN A 234 19.13 8.39 6.64
N SER A 235 18.13 8.71 5.80
CA SER A 235 17.40 9.96 5.91
C SER A 235 16.25 9.87 6.92
N ASN A 236 15.89 11.01 7.50
CA ASN A 236 14.67 11.15 8.30
C ASN A 236 13.43 11.44 7.44
N GLN A 237 13.55 11.33 6.12
CA GLN A 237 12.43 11.51 5.19
C GLN A 237 11.33 10.49 5.49
N MET A 238 10.11 10.98 5.70
CA MET A 238 8.95 10.12 5.96
C MET A 238 8.27 9.68 4.67
N ARG A 239 8.12 10.56 3.67
CA ARG A 239 7.28 10.34 2.47
C ARG A 239 8.09 10.20 1.21
N TYR A 240 7.76 9.20 0.40
CA TYR A 240 8.41 8.84 -0.84
C TYR A 240 7.36 8.70 -1.95
N ALA A 241 7.12 9.82 -2.65
CA ALA A 241 6.23 9.80 -3.82
C ALA A 241 6.92 9.15 -5.03
N VAL A 242 6.21 8.28 -5.74
CA VAL A 242 6.74 7.50 -6.86
C VAL A 242 5.67 7.18 -7.91
N GLY A 243 6.07 7.03 -9.17
CA GLY A 243 5.18 6.76 -10.30
C GLY A 243 4.51 8.04 -10.84
N LYS A 244 4.68 8.28 -12.14
CA LYS A 244 4.10 9.44 -12.82
C LYS A 244 2.58 9.30 -12.94
N PRO A 245 1.80 10.38 -12.82
CA PRO A 245 2.17 11.77 -12.51
C PRO A 245 2.14 12.11 -11.00
N GLY A 246 2.14 11.11 -10.11
CA GLY A 246 1.91 11.27 -8.66
C GLY A 246 2.71 12.39 -7.99
N PRO A 247 4.07 12.43 -8.07
CA PRO A 247 4.86 13.46 -7.41
C PRO A 247 4.50 14.89 -7.85
N MET A 248 4.20 15.08 -9.14
CA MET A 248 3.78 16.38 -9.68
C MET A 248 2.42 16.80 -9.12
N LEU A 249 1.45 15.89 -9.08
CA LEU A 249 0.10 16.18 -8.57
C LEU A 249 0.13 16.50 -7.07
N LEU A 250 0.95 15.80 -6.30
CA LEU A 250 1.15 16.08 -4.87
C LEU A 250 1.77 17.47 -4.64
N MET A 251 2.72 17.88 -5.50
CA MET A 251 3.29 19.22 -5.46
C MET A 251 2.23 20.28 -5.81
N LEU A 252 1.48 20.09 -6.88
CA LEU A 252 0.39 20.99 -7.28
C LEU A 252 -0.66 21.14 -6.18
N ARG A 253 -1.02 20.03 -5.50
CA ARG A 253 -1.98 20.08 -4.39
C ARG A 253 -1.54 20.98 -3.23
N LYS A 254 -0.23 21.08 -2.98
CA LYS A 254 0.33 21.96 -1.95
C LYS A 254 0.32 23.45 -2.34
N LEU A 255 0.39 23.73 -3.64
CA LEU A 255 0.49 25.10 -4.16
C LEU A 255 -0.86 25.71 -4.54
N LEU A 256 -1.82 24.87 -4.91
CA LEU A 256 -3.14 25.33 -5.38
C LEU A 256 -4.12 25.41 -4.21
N SER A 257 -4.99 26.44 -4.24
CA SER A 257 -6.18 26.47 -3.38
C SER A 257 -7.13 25.33 -3.74
N ASP A 258 -7.99 24.92 -2.81
CA ASP A 258 -9.01 23.88 -3.05
C ASP A 258 -9.84 24.17 -4.31
N LYS A 259 -10.26 25.43 -4.50
CA LYS A 259 -11.05 25.84 -5.67
C LYS A 259 -10.31 25.53 -6.99
N LEU A 260 -9.03 25.90 -7.07
CA LEU A 260 -8.23 25.69 -8.29
C LEU A 260 -7.90 24.21 -8.49
N TYR A 261 -7.59 23.50 -7.42
CA TYR A 261 -7.34 22.07 -7.49
C TYR A 261 -8.57 21.29 -7.97
N PHE A 262 -9.74 21.53 -7.38
CA PHE A 262 -10.98 20.85 -7.79
C PHE A 262 -11.40 21.21 -9.23
N LEU A 263 -11.17 22.46 -9.66
CA LEU A 263 -11.39 22.84 -11.05
C LEU A 263 -10.46 22.05 -12.01
N MET A 264 -9.20 21.91 -11.66
CA MET A 264 -8.23 21.11 -12.43
C MET A 264 -8.67 19.64 -12.52
N VAL A 265 -9.06 19.03 -11.40
CA VAL A 265 -9.56 17.64 -11.38
C VAL A 265 -10.82 17.51 -12.23
N ARG A 266 -11.82 18.38 -12.04
CA ARG A 266 -13.06 18.36 -12.86
C ARG A 266 -12.74 18.44 -14.35
N LYS A 267 -11.86 19.36 -14.75
CA LYS A 267 -11.45 19.50 -16.16
C LYS A 267 -10.76 18.24 -16.70
N SER A 268 -9.93 17.59 -15.91
CA SER A 268 -9.22 16.36 -16.33
C SER A 268 -10.15 15.16 -16.56
N TYR A 269 -11.32 15.17 -15.93
CA TYR A 269 -12.36 14.14 -16.09
C TYR A 269 -13.56 14.62 -16.97
N ASN A 270 -13.49 15.80 -17.57
CA ASN A 270 -14.57 16.40 -18.35
C ASN A 270 -15.91 16.51 -17.55
N LEU A 271 -15.83 16.91 -16.28
CA LEU A 271 -16.96 17.06 -15.35
C LEU A 271 -17.45 18.50 -15.25
#